data_2e41add508720d9c870f7311dca7aa87
#
_entry.id   2e41add508720d9c870f7311dca7aa87
#
_cell.length_a   1.000
_cell.length_b   1.000
_cell.length_c   1.000
_cell.angle_alpha   90.00
_cell.angle_beta   90.00
_cell.angle_gamma   90.00
#
_symmetry.space_group_name_H-M   'P 1'
#
loop_
_entity.id
_entity.type
_entity.pdbx_description
1 polymer ?
#
loop_
_entity_poly.entity_id
_entity_poly.type
_entity_poly.pdbx_seq_one_letter_code
_entity_poly.pdbx_strand_id
1 'polypeptide(L)'
;MAFTDIFFLMRFLPVFLIVYYLAPNKYKDAILFIGSIVFYGYGDRRMVFLLLGLTIVNHFLGKALVKPRGISIIEDGGGVGYEKISILPAVKRNENDVSRKVLLAVAVILDAGVLTFFKVRALRVAGAGLPLGLSFYIFKMISYQADLYTGKIRITPSFWRTAAYFTMFPQIAEGPIMRYSEGGFDDLKGRRYTFSNFERGVEQAVAGLAMKVLLADRIGILWNEISKIGFESISTPLAWMGAFAYTFQLYFDFWGYSLIASGVGMMLGFPEVINFDHPYAAKNIGDFYRRWHATLGSWFRDYIYIPMGGSRTATWKIIRNLLVVWAITGLWHGGTLNFLIWGLVLGLIIILEKFVFKTGMKKFPLWGHLHVWILIPLTWVVFAVPDLKELLMYFARLFPFFHKGQSMDPMDWAIYLKQYAPFFAAAIALCIPAVSQWLRAHRKNPAVVIGSLILFWISIYFSVTSQGNTFMYFSF
;
A
#
# COMPACT_ATOMS: atom_id res chain seq x y z
N MET A 1 10.91 9.13 10.01
CA MET A 1 10.47 10.40 9.39
C MET A 1 9.15 10.13 8.69
N ALA A 2 8.09 10.84 9.02
CA ALA A 2 6.80 10.70 8.32
C ALA A 2 6.74 11.68 7.12
N PHE A 3 5.95 11.36 6.10
CA PHE A 3 5.80 12.25 4.94
C PHE A 3 5.05 13.56 5.25
N THR A 4 4.29 13.59 6.33
CA THR A 4 3.63 14.78 6.86
C THR A 4 4.52 15.62 7.78
N ASP A 5 5.71 15.10 8.12
CA ASP A 5 6.67 15.79 8.97
C ASP A 5 7.23 17.03 8.24
N ILE A 6 7.20 18.18 8.89
CA ILE A 6 7.73 19.44 8.32
C ILE A 6 9.23 19.31 7.98
N PHE A 7 9.98 18.54 8.76
CA PHE A 7 11.37 18.28 8.46
C PHE A 7 11.53 17.52 7.14
N PHE A 8 10.63 16.53 6.87
CA PHE A 8 10.60 15.83 5.59
C PHE A 8 10.28 16.79 4.44
N LEU A 9 9.18 17.52 4.56
CA LEU A 9 8.66 18.35 3.47
C LEU A 9 9.55 19.55 3.15
N MET A 10 10.11 20.22 4.18
CA MET A 10 10.81 21.50 4.00
C MET A 10 12.34 21.39 4.01
N ARG A 11 12.89 20.27 4.49
CA ARG A 11 14.35 20.09 4.56
C ARG A 11 14.83 18.88 3.80
N PHE A 12 14.37 17.67 4.19
CA PHE A 12 14.89 16.44 3.59
C PHE A 12 14.56 16.35 2.09
N LEU A 13 13.29 16.46 1.72
CA LEU A 13 12.86 16.27 0.33
C LEU A 13 13.46 17.32 -0.62
N PRO A 14 13.44 18.63 -0.34
CA PRO A 14 14.05 19.63 -1.24
C PRO A 14 15.56 19.42 -1.42
N VAL A 15 16.31 19.21 -0.32
CA VAL A 15 17.76 18.98 -0.37
C VAL A 15 18.08 17.71 -1.15
N PHE A 16 17.32 16.62 -0.88
CA PHE A 16 17.47 15.37 -1.60
C PHE A 16 17.23 15.52 -3.10
N LEU A 17 16.15 16.22 -3.49
CA LEU A 17 15.84 16.47 -4.90
C LEU A 17 16.95 17.28 -5.60
N ILE A 18 17.48 18.32 -4.96
CA ILE A 18 18.59 19.10 -5.51
C ILE A 18 19.80 18.19 -5.76
N VAL A 19 20.24 17.41 -4.77
CA VAL A 19 21.36 16.48 -4.91
C VAL A 19 21.10 15.46 -6.00
N TYR A 20 19.88 14.90 -6.05
CA TYR A 20 19.50 13.88 -7.01
C TYR A 20 19.48 14.40 -8.46
N TYR A 21 19.02 15.65 -8.68
CA TYR A 21 18.97 16.24 -10.02
C TYR A 21 20.32 16.75 -10.51
N LEU A 22 21.17 17.25 -9.63
CA LEU A 22 22.55 17.69 -9.96
C LEU A 22 23.46 16.49 -10.28
N ALA A 23 23.12 15.29 -9.81
CA ALA A 23 23.93 14.11 -10.01
C ALA A 23 23.83 13.55 -11.43
N PRO A 24 24.95 13.09 -12.03
CA PRO A 24 24.93 12.33 -13.26
C PRO A 24 24.07 11.06 -13.18
N ASN A 25 23.41 10.67 -14.28
CA ASN A 25 22.46 9.54 -14.30
C ASN A 25 23.05 8.23 -13.75
N LYS A 26 24.36 7.97 -13.95
CA LYS A 26 25.05 6.77 -13.48
C LYS A 26 25.09 6.64 -11.95
N TYR A 27 24.95 7.75 -11.21
CA TYR A 27 25.00 7.76 -9.74
C TYR A 27 23.63 7.86 -9.08
N LYS A 28 22.55 8.08 -9.84
CA LYS A 28 21.20 8.29 -9.28
C LYS A 28 20.69 7.14 -8.44
N ASP A 29 21.00 5.88 -8.81
CA ASP A 29 20.62 4.72 -8.00
C ASP A 29 21.38 4.70 -6.65
N ALA A 30 22.67 5.03 -6.65
CA ALA A 30 23.46 5.13 -5.41
C ALA A 30 22.96 6.26 -4.51
N ILE A 31 22.64 7.43 -5.07
CA ILE A 31 22.11 8.56 -4.31
C ILE A 31 20.73 8.23 -3.74
N LEU A 32 19.86 7.60 -4.53
CA LEU A 32 18.56 7.15 -4.04
C LEU A 32 18.71 6.16 -2.88
N PHE A 33 19.64 5.21 -3.00
CA PHE A 33 19.92 4.26 -1.92
C PHE A 33 20.42 4.99 -0.66
N ILE A 34 21.44 5.85 -0.78
CA ILE A 34 22.02 6.58 0.37
C ILE A 34 20.95 7.46 1.02
N GLY A 35 20.19 8.23 0.26
CA GLY A 35 19.11 9.06 0.78
C GLY A 35 18.02 8.24 1.46
N SER A 36 17.73 7.05 0.94
CA SER A 36 16.77 6.12 1.56
C SER A 36 17.26 5.57 2.90
N ILE A 37 18.55 5.27 3.01
CA ILE A 37 19.17 4.85 4.28
C ILE A 37 19.16 5.99 5.31
N VAL A 38 19.42 7.23 4.89
CA VAL A 38 19.30 8.42 5.76
C VAL A 38 17.87 8.60 6.24
N PHE A 39 16.88 8.51 5.33
CA PHE A 39 15.45 8.59 5.66
C PHE A 39 15.03 7.49 6.66
N TYR A 40 15.44 6.25 6.39
CA TYR A 40 15.15 5.10 7.24
C TYR A 40 15.80 5.23 8.63
N GLY A 41 17.07 5.59 8.67
CA GLY A 41 17.84 5.76 9.90
C GLY A 41 17.32 6.89 10.80
N TYR A 42 16.67 7.90 10.23
CA TYR A 42 15.98 8.92 11.03
C TYR A 42 14.75 8.34 11.78
N GLY A 43 14.04 7.39 11.17
CA GLY A 43 12.88 6.73 11.78
C GLY A 43 13.24 5.55 12.68
N ASP A 44 14.22 4.73 12.26
CA ASP A 44 14.60 3.50 12.97
C ASP A 44 16.10 3.19 12.82
N ARG A 45 16.92 3.85 13.66
CA ARG A 45 18.38 3.74 13.57
C ARG A 45 18.90 2.31 13.76
N ARG A 46 18.26 1.53 14.65
CA ARG A 46 18.76 0.18 15.01
C ARG A 46 18.52 -0.81 13.89
N MET A 47 17.41 -0.66 13.17
CA MET A 47 17.01 -1.59 12.13
C MET A 47 17.62 -1.27 10.74
N VAL A 48 18.39 -0.18 10.62
CA VAL A 48 19.21 0.08 9.41
C VAL A 48 20.13 -1.10 9.08
N PHE A 49 20.76 -1.70 10.10
CA PHE A 49 21.66 -2.83 9.90
C PHE A 49 20.92 -4.08 9.39
N LEU A 50 19.69 -4.32 9.87
CA LEU A 50 18.82 -5.39 9.35
C LEU A 50 18.49 -5.16 7.88
N LEU A 51 18.06 -3.94 7.53
CA LEU A 51 17.73 -3.57 6.15
C LEU A 51 18.94 -3.72 5.22
N LEU A 52 20.11 -3.27 5.63
CA LEU A 52 21.36 -3.41 4.87
C LEU A 52 21.76 -4.87 4.71
N GLY A 53 21.72 -5.66 5.78
CA GLY A 53 22.02 -7.08 5.75
C GLY A 53 21.11 -7.86 4.80
N LEU A 54 19.79 -7.65 4.89
CA LEU A 54 18.82 -8.27 3.98
C LEU A 54 19.02 -7.81 2.54
N THR A 55 19.33 -6.52 2.32
CA THR A 55 19.61 -5.99 0.97
C THR A 55 20.81 -6.70 0.34
N ILE A 56 21.90 -6.86 1.08
CA ILE A 56 23.11 -7.54 0.62
C ILE A 56 22.82 -9.02 0.33
N VAL A 57 22.19 -9.72 1.27
CA VAL A 57 21.87 -11.14 1.12
C VAL A 57 20.96 -11.37 -0.09
N ASN A 58 19.88 -10.61 -0.21
CA ASN A 58 18.94 -10.73 -1.34
C ASN A 58 19.57 -10.36 -2.69
N HIS A 59 20.52 -9.41 -2.73
CA HIS A 59 21.26 -9.12 -3.94
C HIS A 59 22.09 -10.33 -4.40
N PHE A 60 22.85 -10.97 -3.50
CA PHE A 60 23.67 -12.14 -3.84
C PHE A 60 22.84 -13.37 -4.17
N LEU A 61 21.76 -13.65 -3.44
CA LEU A 61 20.80 -14.70 -3.76
C LEU A 61 20.20 -14.48 -5.16
N GLY A 62 19.83 -13.24 -5.49
CA GLY A 62 19.34 -12.87 -6.82
C GLY A 62 20.36 -13.10 -7.92
N LYS A 63 21.65 -12.78 -7.69
CA LYS A 63 22.73 -13.11 -8.64
C LYS A 63 22.86 -14.61 -8.89
N ALA A 64 22.76 -15.41 -7.84
CA ALA A 64 22.84 -16.87 -7.95
C ALA A 64 21.62 -17.48 -8.69
N LEU A 65 20.45 -16.84 -8.65
CA LEU A 65 19.27 -17.27 -9.41
C LEU A 65 19.37 -16.99 -10.92
N VAL A 66 20.21 -16.05 -11.34
CA VAL A 66 20.41 -15.76 -12.77
C VAL A 66 21.45 -16.71 -13.33
N LYS A 67 21.08 -17.59 -14.28
CA LYS A 67 22.08 -18.39 -15.01
C LYS A 67 22.97 -17.46 -15.83
N PRO A 68 24.31 -17.64 -15.80
CA PRO A 68 25.19 -16.94 -16.71
C PRO A 68 24.75 -17.20 -18.15
N ARG A 69 24.44 -16.18 -18.91
CA ARG A 69 24.29 -16.29 -20.36
C ARG A 69 25.68 -16.57 -20.90
N GLY A 70 25.80 -17.62 -21.72
CA GLY A 70 26.97 -17.77 -22.57
C GLY A 70 27.05 -16.56 -23.48
N ILE A 71 27.97 -15.65 -23.19
CA ILE A 71 28.33 -14.55 -24.10
C ILE A 71 29.25 -15.22 -25.15
N SER A 72 28.72 -15.54 -26.33
CA SER A 72 29.59 -15.79 -27.46
C SER A 72 30.04 -14.42 -28.00
N ILE A 73 31.26 -14.08 -27.69
CA ILE A 73 31.95 -12.98 -28.39
C ILE A 73 32.20 -13.51 -29.78
N ILE A 74 31.46 -13.03 -30.78
CA ILE A 74 31.82 -13.22 -32.19
C ILE A 74 32.85 -12.14 -32.46
N GLU A 75 34.12 -12.50 -32.46
CA GLU A 75 35.17 -11.66 -33.00
C GLU A 75 34.95 -11.57 -34.52
N ASP A 76 34.35 -10.48 -34.97
CA ASP A 76 34.35 -10.11 -36.39
C ASP A 76 35.66 -9.38 -36.68
N GLY A 77 36.48 -10.00 -37.53
CA GLY A 77 37.78 -9.49 -37.88
C GLY A 77 37.70 -8.14 -38.59
N GLY A 78 38.34 -7.14 -38.01
CA GLY A 78 38.86 -5.94 -38.63
C GLY A 78 37.86 -4.84 -38.97
N GLY A 79 37.75 -3.85 -38.07
CA GLY A 79 37.11 -2.57 -38.35
C GLY A 79 36.62 -1.87 -37.08
N VAL A 80 37.13 -0.69 -36.87
CA VAL A 80 36.79 0.19 -35.72
C VAL A 80 35.28 0.45 -35.68
N GLY A 81 34.65 0.09 -34.60
CA GLY A 81 33.34 0.65 -34.23
C GLY A 81 32.23 -0.34 -33.98
N TYR A 82 31.70 -0.24 -32.78
CA TYR A 82 30.44 -0.80 -32.24
C TYR A 82 30.38 -2.32 -32.02
N GLU A 83 30.59 -2.76 -30.79
CA GLU A 83 30.21 -4.09 -30.32
C GLU A 83 28.71 -4.35 -30.60
N LYS A 84 28.41 -5.14 -31.61
CA LYS A 84 27.10 -5.73 -31.79
C LYS A 84 26.93 -6.82 -30.72
N ILE A 85 26.32 -6.48 -29.62
CA ILE A 85 25.84 -7.48 -28.63
C ILE A 85 24.69 -8.24 -29.32
N SER A 86 25.01 -9.38 -29.95
CA SER A 86 23.97 -10.29 -30.42
C SER A 86 23.35 -10.97 -29.20
N ILE A 87 22.15 -10.56 -28.84
CA ILE A 87 21.35 -11.25 -27.83
C ILE A 87 20.95 -12.59 -28.44
N LEU A 88 21.66 -13.67 -28.08
CA LEU A 88 21.23 -15.01 -28.43
C LEU A 88 19.81 -15.24 -27.90
N PRO A 89 18.94 -15.96 -28.66
CA PRO A 89 17.61 -16.31 -28.22
C PRO A 89 17.69 -16.98 -26.85
N ALA A 90 16.79 -16.60 -25.96
CA ALA A 90 16.77 -17.10 -24.59
C ALA A 90 16.89 -18.62 -24.60
N VAL A 91 18.01 -19.16 -24.11
CA VAL A 91 18.15 -20.61 -23.85
C VAL A 91 16.89 -21.03 -23.10
N LYS A 92 16.14 -22.02 -23.64
CA LYS A 92 14.94 -22.56 -23.00
C LYS A 92 15.30 -22.79 -21.54
N ARG A 93 14.72 -22.00 -20.63
CA ARG A 93 14.94 -22.14 -19.21
C ARG A 93 14.45 -23.52 -18.81
N ASN A 94 15.35 -24.34 -18.32
CA ASN A 94 14.95 -25.61 -17.72
C ASN A 94 14.26 -25.28 -16.38
N GLU A 95 12.94 -25.20 -16.38
CA GLU A 95 12.12 -24.93 -15.19
C GLU A 95 12.27 -26.03 -14.13
N ASN A 96 12.88 -27.15 -14.50
CA ASN A 96 13.15 -28.28 -13.61
C ASN A 96 14.55 -28.26 -12.96
N ASP A 97 15.26 -27.14 -13.02
CA ASP A 97 16.53 -27.01 -12.31
C ASP A 97 16.29 -26.98 -10.79
N VAL A 98 16.51 -28.13 -10.16
CA VAL A 98 16.27 -28.36 -8.72
C VAL A 98 17.06 -27.37 -7.87
N SER A 99 18.30 -27.04 -8.25
CA SER A 99 19.15 -26.12 -7.50
C SER A 99 18.58 -24.72 -7.44
N ARG A 100 17.98 -24.23 -8.54
CA ARG A 100 17.32 -22.92 -8.59
C ARG A 100 16.01 -22.90 -7.80
N LYS A 101 15.24 -23.99 -7.80
CA LYS A 101 14.03 -24.11 -6.98
C LYS A 101 14.37 -24.06 -5.49
N VAL A 102 15.42 -24.80 -5.10
CA VAL A 102 15.91 -24.80 -3.71
C VAL A 102 16.39 -23.39 -3.33
N LEU A 103 17.17 -22.73 -4.19
CA LEU A 103 17.67 -21.39 -3.91
C LEU A 103 16.53 -20.36 -3.76
N LEU A 104 15.50 -20.42 -4.62
CA LEU A 104 14.30 -19.59 -4.47
C LEU A 104 13.58 -19.88 -3.15
N ALA A 105 13.41 -21.17 -2.82
CA ALA A 105 12.78 -21.57 -1.55
C ALA A 105 13.55 -21.03 -0.34
N VAL A 106 14.88 -21.14 -0.35
CA VAL A 106 15.75 -20.59 0.71
C VAL A 106 15.57 -19.08 0.84
N ALA A 107 15.56 -18.34 -0.28
CA ALA A 107 15.36 -16.90 -0.27
C ALA A 107 14.00 -16.52 0.33
N VAL A 108 12.92 -17.17 -0.12
CA VAL A 108 11.56 -16.93 0.37
C VAL A 108 11.40 -17.29 1.84
N ILE A 109 11.96 -18.43 2.28
CA ILE A 109 11.91 -18.88 3.68
C ILE A 109 12.68 -17.92 4.58
N LEU A 110 13.85 -17.45 4.15
CA LEU A 110 14.64 -16.46 4.89
C LEU A 110 13.83 -15.17 5.08
N ASP A 111 13.31 -14.58 4.00
CA ASP A 111 12.59 -13.32 4.02
C ASP A 111 11.27 -13.43 4.82
N ALA A 112 10.47 -14.46 4.55
CA ALA A 112 9.23 -14.74 5.29
C ALA A 112 9.51 -15.09 6.76
N GLY A 113 10.61 -15.78 7.05
CA GLY A 113 11.06 -16.12 8.40
C GLY A 113 11.41 -14.89 9.21
N VAL A 114 12.15 -13.95 8.63
CA VAL A 114 12.47 -12.64 9.29
C VAL A 114 11.18 -11.88 9.58
N LEU A 115 10.26 -11.78 8.61
CA LEU A 115 8.97 -11.09 8.82
C LEU A 115 8.17 -11.75 9.95
N THR A 116 8.06 -13.07 9.94
CA THR A 116 7.35 -13.85 10.96
C THR A 116 7.97 -13.67 12.33
N PHE A 117 9.31 -13.73 12.43
CA PHE A 117 10.03 -13.54 13.69
C PHE A 117 9.69 -12.19 14.33
N PHE A 118 9.78 -11.09 13.58
CA PHE A 118 9.47 -9.77 14.12
C PHE A 118 8.00 -9.59 14.45
N LYS A 119 7.08 -10.15 13.66
CA LYS A 119 5.64 -10.12 13.97
C LYS A 119 5.33 -10.90 15.26
N VAL A 120 5.87 -12.11 15.42
CA VAL A 120 5.69 -12.90 16.65
C VAL A 120 6.32 -12.19 17.85
N ARG A 121 7.49 -11.58 17.68
CA ARG A 121 8.14 -10.79 18.74
C ARG A 121 7.29 -9.59 19.16
N ALA A 122 6.72 -8.85 18.20
CA ALA A 122 5.84 -7.71 18.50
C ALA A 122 4.58 -8.13 19.28
N LEU A 123 4.06 -9.35 19.05
CA LEU A 123 2.93 -9.89 19.79
C LEU A 123 3.26 -10.36 21.21
N ARG A 124 4.48 -10.90 21.40
CA ARG A 124 4.85 -11.55 22.67
C ARG A 124 5.57 -10.63 23.64
N VAL A 125 6.23 -9.59 23.13
CA VAL A 125 7.08 -8.70 23.93
C VAL A 125 6.45 -7.32 23.96
N ALA A 126 5.93 -6.92 25.10
CA ALA A 126 5.35 -5.59 25.28
C ALA A 126 6.36 -4.50 24.93
N GLY A 127 5.93 -3.54 24.10
CA GLY A 127 6.78 -2.45 23.61
C GLY A 127 7.73 -2.82 22.46
N ALA A 128 7.74 -4.07 22.00
CA ALA A 128 8.49 -4.45 20.81
C ALA A 128 7.70 -4.08 19.55
N GLY A 129 8.01 -2.94 18.94
CA GLY A 129 7.47 -2.57 17.63
C GLY A 129 8.05 -3.39 16.48
N LEU A 130 7.37 -3.36 15.32
CA LEU A 130 7.91 -3.87 14.06
C LEU A 130 8.95 -2.89 13.52
N PRO A 131 10.05 -3.38 12.89
CA PRO A 131 10.94 -2.51 12.11
C PRO A 131 10.16 -1.74 11.04
N LEU A 132 10.48 -0.46 10.89
CA LEU A 132 9.81 0.41 9.93
C LEU A 132 9.78 -0.22 8.53
N GLY A 133 8.60 -0.38 7.95
CA GLY A 133 8.41 -0.88 6.59
C GLY A 133 8.87 -2.32 6.32
N LEU A 134 9.12 -3.14 7.36
CA LEU A 134 9.62 -4.50 7.23
C LEU A 134 8.82 -5.31 6.19
N SER A 135 7.50 -5.29 6.26
CA SER A 135 6.64 -6.02 5.34
C SER A 135 6.84 -5.57 3.88
N PHE A 136 6.99 -4.27 3.66
CA PHE A 136 7.07 -3.68 2.32
C PHE A 136 8.38 -4.06 1.62
N TYR A 137 9.52 -3.92 2.29
CA TYR A 137 10.77 -4.31 1.64
C TYR A 137 10.94 -5.84 1.53
N ILE A 138 10.39 -6.63 2.46
CA ILE A 138 10.33 -8.10 2.34
C ILE A 138 9.49 -8.51 1.12
N PHE A 139 8.32 -7.90 0.90
CA PHE A 139 7.52 -8.20 -0.30
C PHE A 139 8.25 -7.83 -1.59
N LYS A 140 9.00 -6.74 -1.60
CA LYS A 140 9.85 -6.38 -2.74
C LYS A 140 10.98 -7.40 -2.97
N MET A 141 11.63 -7.88 -1.90
CA MET A 141 12.68 -8.89 -1.96
C MET A 141 12.15 -10.22 -2.49
N ILE A 142 11.02 -10.72 -1.95
CA ILE A 142 10.39 -11.97 -2.39
C ILE A 142 9.97 -11.87 -3.87
N SER A 143 9.31 -10.76 -4.27
CA SER A 143 8.89 -10.57 -5.66
C SER A 143 10.08 -10.49 -6.62
N TYR A 144 11.17 -9.83 -6.22
CA TYR A 144 12.41 -9.74 -6.99
C TYR A 144 13.02 -11.14 -7.23
N GLN A 145 13.12 -11.97 -6.20
CA GLN A 145 13.64 -13.35 -6.33
C GLN A 145 12.74 -14.19 -7.25
N ALA A 146 11.42 -14.11 -7.08
CA ALA A 146 10.46 -14.81 -7.91
C ALA A 146 10.52 -14.36 -9.37
N ASP A 147 10.67 -13.06 -9.63
CA ASP A 147 10.75 -12.50 -10.96
C ASP A 147 12.08 -12.83 -11.66
N LEU A 148 13.20 -12.93 -10.94
CA LEU A 148 14.47 -13.48 -11.43
C LEU A 148 14.33 -14.97 -11.78
N TYR A 149 13.72 -15.76 -10.89
CA TYR A 149 13.49 -17.18 -11.11
C TYR A 149 12.62 -17.42 -12.35
N THR A 150 11.50 -16.74 -12.49
CA THR A 150 10.56 -16.88 -13.63
C THR A 150 11.06 -16.21 -14.91
N GLY A 151 12.10 -15.36 -14.82
CA GLY A 151 12.69 -14.66 -15.96
C GLY A 151 11.96 -13.44 -16.43
N LYS A 152 11.10 -12.89 -15.63
CA LYS A 152 10.56 -11.54 -15.86
C LYS A 152 11.68 -10.51 -15.81
N ILE A 153 12.61 -10.63 -14.87
CA ILE A 153 13.85 -9.86 -14.82
C ILE A 153 14.91 -10.64 -15.59
N ARG A 154 15.40 -10.07 -16.68
CA ARG A 154 16.28 -10.77 -17.63
C ARG A 154 17.76 -10.46 -17.45
N ILE A 155 18.09 -9.33 -16.83
CA ILE A 155 19.47 -8.84 -16.62
C ILE A 155 19.72 -8.80 -15.13
N THR A 156 20.88 -9.28 -14.68
CA THR A 156 21.29 -9.14 -13.28
C THR A 156 21.55 -7.67 -12.97
N PRO A 157 20.78 -7.04 -12.09
CA PRO A 157 20.97 -5.64 -11.77
C PRO A 157 22.28 -5.41 -11.02
N SER A 158 22.85 -4.20 -11.15
CA SER A 158 23.97 -3.78 -10.30
C SER A 158 23.53 -3.71 -8.85
N PHE A 159 24.50 -3.78 -7.92
CA PHE A 159 24.19 -3.66 -6.48
C PHE A 159 23.43 -2.37 -6.16
N TRP A 160 23.87 -1.23 -6.67
CA TRP A 160 23.24 0.07 -6.40
C TRP A 160 21.78 0.11 -6.84
N ARG A 161 21.47 -0.50 -8.01
CA ARG A 161 20.10 -0.56 -8.53
C ARG A 161 19.21 -1.47 -7.69
N THR A 162 19.70 -2.64 -7.28
CA THR A 162 18.97 -3.56 -6.41
C THR A 162 18.75 -2.94 -5.03
N ALA A 163 19.80 -2.33 -4.46
CA ALA A 163 19.72 -1.65 -3.18
C ALA A 163 18.73 -0.47 -3.20
N ALA A 164 18.80 0.38 -4.24
CA ALA A 164 17.83 1.45 -4.42
C ALA A 164 16.39 0.91 -4.53
N TYR A 165 16.17 -0.18 -5.28
CA TYR A 165 14.85 -0.78 -5.41
C TYR A 165 14.30 -1.26 -4.06
N PHE A 166 15.09 -1.99 -3.27
CA PHE A 166 14.62 -2.52 -1.99
C PHE A 166 14.34 -1.43 -0.96
N THR A 167 15.14 -0.37 -0.97
CA THR A 167 15.17 0.62 0.12
C THR A 167 14.52 1.95 -0.21
N MET A 168 14.10 2.20 -1.48
CA MET A 168 13.64 3.53 -1.90
C MET A 168 12.61 4.13 -0.94
N PHE A 169 12.95 5.28 -0.36
CA PHE A 169 12.21 5.88 0.74
C PHE A 169 10.73 6.22 0.42
N PRO A 170 10.33 6.57 -0.82
CA PRO A 170 8.93 6.79 -1.10
C PRO A 170 8.04 5.56 -0.90
N GLN A 171 8.63 4.36 -0.91
CA GLN A 171 7.89 3.10 -0.85
C GLN A 171 8.17 2.28 0.40
N ILE A 172 9.31 2.52 1.08
CA ILE A 172 9.78 1.61 2.14
C ILE A 172 8.88 1.61 3.36
N ALA A 173 8.27 2.75 3.70
CA ALA A 173 7.46 2.85 4.91
C ALA A 173 6.06 2.22 4.72
N GLU A 174 5.28 2.66 3.73
CA GLU A 174 3.93 2.17 3.41
C GLU A 174 3.51 2.59 2.00
N GLY A 175 4.47 2.92 1.17
CA GLY A 175 4.20 3.30 -0.21
C GLY A 175 3.68 2.14 -1.07
N PRO A 176 3.22 2.41 -2.28
CA PRO A 176 2.77 1.37 -3.19
C PRO A 176 3.85 0.30 -3.42
N ILE A 177 3.48 -0.98 -3.32
CA ILE A 177 4.40 -2.11 -3.54
C ILE A 177 4.63 -2.26 -5.06
N MET A 178 5.65 -1.59 -5.56
CA MET A 178 6.01 -1.62 -6.97
C MET A 178 6.98 -2.78 -7.25
N ARG A 179 6.74 -3.55 -8.31
CA ARG A 179 7.65 -4.61 -8.73
C ARG A 179 8.87 -4.03 -9.44
N TYR A 180 9.96 -4.79 -9.46
CA TYR A 180 11.20 -4.36 -10.10
C TYR A 180 11.00 -3.98 -11.57
N SER A 181 10.31 -4.82 -12.33
CA SER A 181 10.04 -4.62 -13.77
C SER A 181 9.05 -3.49 -14.05
N GLU A 182 8.15 -3.18 -13.12
CA GLU A 182 7.15 -2.11 -13.25
C GLU A 182 7.73 -0.73 -12.90
N GLY A 183 8.79 -0.69 -12.11
CA GLY A 183 9.35 0.51 -11.51
C GLY A 183 10.41 1.24 -12.33
N GLY A 184 10.66 0.86 -13.59
CA GLY A 184 11.72 1.48 -14.36
C GLY A 184 13.14 1.19 -13.86
N PHE A 185 13.29 0.13 -13.04
CA PHE A 185 14.60 -0.33 -12.60
C PHE A 185 15.27 -1.26 -13.61
N ASP A 186 14.50 -1.92 -14.47
CA ASP A 186 15.05 -2.75 -15.57
C ASP A 186 15.66 -1.90 -16.70
N ASP A 187 15.07 -0.75 -16.97
CA ASP A 187 15.56 0.17 -18.00
C ASP A 187 15.54 1.61 -17.49
N LEU A 188 16.69 2.27 -17.54
CA LEU A 188 16.79 3.71 -17.24
C LEU A 188 15.92 4.57 -18.17
N LYS A 189 15.57 4.08 -19.36
CA LYS A 189 14.62 4.74 -20.27
C LYS A 189 13.19 4.80 -19.73
N GLY A 190 12.84 3.95 -18.76
CA GLY A 190 11.55 4.00 -18.07
C GLY A 190 11.40 5.19 -17.12
N ARG A 191 12.49 5.83 -16.68
CA ARG A 191 12.46 7.01 -15.82
C ARG A 191 12.29 8.28 -16.65
N ARG A 192 11.28 9.10 -16.29
CA ARG A 192 10.93 10.31 -17.03
C ARG A 192 11.29 11.56 -16.22
N TYR A 193 12.47 12.12 -16.47
CA TYR A 193 12.95 13.37 -15.89
C TYR A 193 12.41 14.57 -16.66
N THR A 194 11.09 14.73 -16.76
CA THR A 194 10.45 15.86 -17.41
C THR A 194 9.80 16.78 -16.40
N PHE A 195 9.76 18.08 -16.71
CA PHE A 195 9.08 19.05 -15.85
C PHE A 195 7.61 18.67 -15.62
N SER A 196 6.90 18.19 -16.65
CA SER A 196 5.51 17.75 -16.52
C SER A 196 5.33 16.58 -15.57
N ASN A 197 6.29 15.63 -15.53
CA ASN A 197 6.22 14.51 -14.57
C ASN A 197 6.50 14.99 -13.14
N PHE A 198 7.43 15.92 -12.99
CA PHE A 198 7.73 16.56 -11.69
C PHE A 198 6.52 17.35 -11.18
N GLU A 199 5.92 18.22 -12.02
CA GLU A 199 4.71 18.99 -11.70
C GLU A 199 3.57 18.08 -11.23
N ARG A 200 3.26 17.02 -11.99
CA ARG A 200 2.25 16.03 -11.59
C ARG A 200 2.59 15.33 -10.28
N GLY A 201 3.86 15.07 -10.02
CA GLY A 201 4.32 14.52 -8.76
C GLY A 201 4.05 15.44 -7.57
N VAL A 202 4.29 16.75 -7.74
CA VAL A 202 3.97 17.77 -6.73
C VAL A 202 2.46 17.85 -6.50
N GLU A 203 1.66 17.92 -7.58
CA GLU A 203 0.19 17.95 -7.50
C GLU A 203 -0.36 16.75 -6.69
N GLN A 204 0.15 15.54 -6.96
CA GLN A 204 -0.25 14.34 -6.22
C GLN A 204 0.17 14.38 -4.75
N ALA A 205 1.38 14.84 -4.46
CA ALA A 205 1.86 14.94 -3.09
C ALA A 205 1.05 15.94 -2.28
N VAL A 206 0.69 17.10 -2.87
CA VAL A 206 -0.18 18.11 -2.23
C VAL A 206 -1.58 17.55 -1.99
N ALA A 207 -2.18 16.89 -2.98
CA ALA A 207 -3.50 16.27 -2.82
C ALA A 207 -3.48 15.21 -1.71
N GLY A 208 -2.43 14.36 -1.68
CA GLY A 208 -2.26 13.35 -0.64
C GLY A 208 -2.10 13.95 0.75
N LEU A 209 -1.30 15.02 0.87
CA LEU A 209 -1.12 15.74 2.14
C LEU A 209 -2.44 16.35 2.65
N ALA A 210 -3.21 16.97 1.75
CA ALA A 210 -4.52 17.53 2.10
C ALA A 210 -5.52 16.43 2.54
N MET A 211 -5.59 15.31 1.84
CA MET A 211 -6.42 14.16 2.22
C MET A 211 -6.08 13.61 3.60
N LYS A 212 -4.77 13.48 3.90
CA LYS A 212 -4.31 13.00 5.20
C LYS A 212 -4.63 13.99 6.32
N VAL A 213 -4.18 15.22 6.18
CA VAL A 213 -4.18 16.19 7.29
C VAL A 213 -5.54 16.86 7.48
N LEU A 214 -6.21 17.23 6.38
CA LEU A 214 -7.45 18.01 6.44
C LEU A 214 -8.71 17.15 6.45
N LEU A 215 -8.63 15.88 6.04
CA LEU A 215 -9.79 15.01 5.98
C LEU A 215 -9.65 13.81 6.93
N ALA A 216 -8.65 12.94 6.73
CA ALA A 216 -8.52 11.72 7.51
C ALA A 216 -8.30 12.01 9.00
N ASP A 217 -7.35 12.89 9.34
CA ASP A 217 -7.06 13.24 10.74
C ASP A 217 -8.25 13.92 11.43
N ARG A 218 -9.03 14.72 10.70
CA ARG A 218 -10.22 15.41 11.25
C ARG A 218 -11.36 14.43 11.51
N ILE A 219 -11.68 13.57 10.55
CA ILE A 219 -12.73 12.56 10.73
C ILE A 219 -12.33 11.54 11.80
N GLY A 220 -11.05 11.22 11.91
CA GLY A 220 -10.53 10.26 12.88
C GLY A 220 -10.73 10.69 14.35
N ILE A 221 -10.86 12.00 14.63
CA ILE A 221 -11.17 12.51 15.96
C ILE A 221 -12.51 11.93 16.44
N LEU A 222 -13.52 11.88 15.56
CA LEU A 222 -14.84 11.33 15.90
C LEU A 222 -14.76 9.86 16.35
N TRP A 223 -14.03 9.02 15.61
CA TRP A 223 -13.83 7.62 16.02
C TRP A 223 -13.16 7.51 17.39
N ASN A 224 -12.11 8.32 17.61
CA ASN A 224 -11.40 8.32 18.88
C ASN A 224 -12.27 8.80 20.06
N GLU A 225 -13.14 9.79 19.84
CA GLU A 225 -14.09 10.26 20.84
C GLU A 225 -15.12 9.18 21.19
N ILE A 226 -15.72 8.54 20.19
CA ILE A 226 -16.67 7.43 20.37
C ILE A 226 -16.01 6.29 21.14
N SER A 227 -14.78 5.92 20.81
CA SER A 227 -14.03 4.86 21.50
C SER A 227 -13.73 5.20 22.96
N LYS A 228 -13.58 6.50 23.30
CA LYS A 228 -13.36 6.96 24.67
C LYS A 228 -14.65 7.02 25.49
N ILE A 229 -15.79 7.35 24.88
CA ILE A 229 -17.10 7.36 25.52
C ILE A 229 -17.49 5.94 25.97
N GLY A 230 -17.11 4.93 25.18
CA GLY A 230 -17.49 3.54 25.38
C GLY A 230 -18.69 3.15 24.52
N PHE A 231 -18.61 1.98 23.91
CA PHE A 231 -19.59 1.54 22.90
C PHE A 231 -20.97 1.22 23.49
N GLU A 232 -21.05 0.91 24.79
CA GLU A 232 -22.29 0.65 25.50
C GLU A 232 -23.19 1.88 25.68
N SER A 233 -22.61 3.08 25.57
CA SER A 233 -23.31 4.35 25.93
C SER A 233 -23.88 5.06 24.70
N ILE A 234 -23.43 4.74 23.48
CA ILE A 234 -23.75 5.47 22.26
C ILE A 234 -25.09 5.04 21.63
N SER A 235 -25.72 5.96 20.89
CA SER A 235 -26.90 5.67 20.10
C SER A 235 -26.57 4.90 18.80
N THR A 236 -27.58 4.24 18.19
CA THR A 236 -27.42 3.57 16.89
C THR A 236 -26.96 4.51 15.76
N PRO A 237 -27.54 5.73 15.60
CA PRO A 237 -27.03 6.65 14.58
C PRO A 237 -25.58 7.05 14.83
N LEU A 238 -25.15 7.29 16.08
CA LEU A 238 -23.76 7.61 16.41
C LEU A 238 -22.82 6.42 16.15
N ALA A 239 -23.26 5.19 16.41
CA ALA A 239 -22.50 3.97 16.06
C ALA A 239 -22.26 3.87 14.54
N TRP A 240 -23.27 4.10 13.71
CA TRP A 240 -23.10 4.14 12.26
C TRP A 240 -22.19 5.30 11.80
N MET A 241 -22.32 6.47 12.41
CA MET A 241 -21.40 7.58 12.13
C MET A 241 -19.95 7.23 12.48
N GLY A 242 -19.73 6.54 13.60
CA GLY A 242 -18.41 6.03 13.99
C GLY A 242 -17.84 5.03 13.00
N ALA A 243 -18.65 4.06 12.54
CA ALA A 243 -18.24 3.09 11.52
C ALA A 243 -17.83 3.78 10.20
N PHE A 244 -18.58 4.79 9.75
CA PHE A 244 -18.21 5.58 8.58
C PHE A 244 -17.03 6.51 8.84
N ALA A 245 -16.89 7.07 10.04
CA ALA A 245 -15.74 7.90 10.40
C ALA A 245 -14.44 7.09 10.32
N TYR A 246 -14.40 5.90 10.91
CA TYR A 246 -13.25 5.00 10.80
C TYR A 246 -12.97 4.59 9.35
N THR A 247 -14.03 4.27 8.60
CA THR A 247 -13.97 3.92 7.17
C THR A 247 -13.30 5.01 6.34
N PHE A 248 -13.71 6.27 6.49
CA PHE A 248 -13.15 7.38 5.74
C PHE A 248 -11.76 7.78 6.26
N GLN A 249 -11.56 7.73 7.58
CA GLN A 249 -10.24 7.95 8.16
C GLN A 249 -9.23 6.97 7.54
N LEU A 250 -9.49 5.67 7.59
CA LEU A 250 -8.60 4.64 7.05
C LEU A 250 -8.35 4.82 5.54
N TYR A 251 -9.40 5.14 4.79
CA TYR A 251 -9.31 5.32 3.35
C TYR A 251 -8.47 6.54 2.97
N PHE A 252 -8.77 7.70 3.51
CA PHE A 252 -8.08 8.93 3.14
C PHE A 252 -6.69 9.05 3.76
N ASP A 253 -6.47 8.43 4.92
CA ASP A 253 -5.15 8.29 5.52
C ASP A 253 -4.22 7.51 4.57
N PHE A 254 -4.63 6.32 4.16
CA PHE A 254 -3.82 5.45 3.34
C PHE A 254 -3.75 5.89 1.86
N TRP A 255 -4.86 6.36 1.29
CA TRP A 255 -4.84 6.94 -0.06
C TRP A 255 -3.98 8.19 -0.12
N GLY A 256 -4.09 9.09 0.86
CA GLY A 256 -3.26 10.27 0.97
C GLY A 256 -1.77 9.93 1.04
N TYR A 257 -1.41 8.97 1.89
CA TYR A 257 -0.03 8.48 1.97
C TYR A 257 0.46 7.91 0.63
N SER A 258 -0.35 7.07 -0.02
CA SER A 258 0.00 6.49 -1.32
C SER A 258 0.19 7.55 -2.41
N LEU A 259 -0.60 8.63 -2.39
CA LEU A 259 -0.45 9.76 -3.32
C LEU A 259 0.85 10.54 -3.05
N ILE A 260 1.19 10.81 -1.79
CA ILE A 260 2.48 11.45 -1.45
C ILE A 260 3.63 10.57 -1.94
N ALA A 261 3.60 9.27 -1.62
CA ALA A 261 4.64 8.32 -1.99
C ALA A 261 4.80 8.19 -3.52
N SER A 262 3.70 8.06 -4.26
CA SER A 262 3.69 8.01 -5.73
C SER A 262 4.15 9.35 -6.33
N GLY A 263 3.68 10.48 -5.79
CA GLY A 263 4.07 11.81 -6.22
C GLY A 263 5.56 12.08 -6.06
N VAL A 264 6.13 11.74 -4.90
CA VAL A 264 7.59 11.83 -4.68
C VAL A 264 8.34 10.90 -5.63
N GLY A 265 7.82 9.68 -5.86
CA GLY A 265 8.37 8.77 -6.88
C GLY A 265 8.39 9.40 -8.28
N MET A 266 7.30 10.07 -8.68
CA MET A 266 7.23 10.79 -9.97
C MET A 266 8.20 11.96 -10.04
N MET A 267 8.40 12.73 -8.95
CA MET A 267 9.43 13.77 -8.88
C MET A 267 10.84 13.19 -9.11
N LEU A 268 11.08 11.95 -8.72
CA LEU A 268 12.34 11.22 -8.95
C LEU A 268 12.42 10.54 -10.32
N GLY A 269 11.43 10.76 -11.19
CA GLY A 269 11.39 10.22 -12.55
C GLY A 269 10.74 8.83 -12.67
N PHE A 270 10.25 8.23 -11.58
CA PHE A 270 9.56 6.95 -11.62
C PHE A 270 8.15 7.07 -12.22
N PRO A 271 7.57 5.99 -12.74
CA PRO A 271 6.18 6.00 -13.20
C PRO A 271 5.20 6.23 -12.06
N GLU A 272 4.03 6.79 -12.39
CA GLU A 272 2.90 6.88 -11.46
C GLU A 272 2.44 5.48 -11.04
N VAL A 273 2.23 5.28 -9.75
CA VAL A 273 1.73 4.01 -9.20
C VAL A 273 0.35 4.22 -8.58
N ILE A 274 -0.66 3.59 -9.18
CA ILE A 274 -2.03 3.66 -8.70
C ILE A 274 -2.25 2.57 -7.66
N ASN A 275 -2.41 2.97 -6.39
CA ASN A 275 -2.69 2.05 -5.29
C ASN A 275 -4.17 2.05 -4.89
N PHE A 276 -4.87 3.14 -5.18
CA PHE A 276 -6.31 3.31 -4.96
C PHE A 276 -6.97 3.87 -6.22
N ASP A 277 -8.06 3.23 -6.66
CA ASP A 277 -8.88 3.66 -7.78
C ASP A 277 -10.35 3.72 -7.39
N HIS A 278 -10.72 4.67 -6.52
CA HIS A 278 -12.09 4.90 -6.05
C HIS A 278 -12.80 3.59 -5.60
N PRO A 279 -12.30 2.89 -4.59
CA PRO A 279 -12.83 1.59 -4.20
C PRO A 279 -14.30 1.63 -3.81
N TYR A 280 -14.81 2.74 -3.26
CA TYR A 280 -16.21 2.90 -2.90
C TYR A 280 -17.15 3.07 -4.12
N ALA A 281 -16.60 3.24 -5.33
CA ALA A 281 -17.38 3.15 -6.57
C ALA A 281 -17.52 1.71 -7.10
N ALA A 282 -16.99 0.71 -6.40
CA ALA A 282 -17.08 -0.68 -6.76
C ALA A 282 -18.51 -1.23 -6.65
N LYS A 283 -18.81 -2.29 -7.42
CA LYS A 283 -20.12 -2.96 -7.48
C LYS A 283 -20.16 -4.29 -6.71
N ASN A 284 -19.08 -4.68 -6.07
CA ASN A 284 -18.96 -5.86 -5.22
C ASN A 284 -17.64 -5.79 -4.43
N ILE A 285 -17.51 -6.62 -3.39
CA ILE A 285 -16.34 -6.65 -2.53
C ILE A 285 -15.08 -7.10 -3.28
N GLY A 286 -15.22 -8.06 -4.20
CA GLY A 286 -14.11 -8.47 -5.06
C GLY A 286 -13.59 -7.34 -5.96
N ASP A 287 -14.47 -6.43 -6.45
CA ASP A 287 -14.08 -5.23 -7.20
C ASP A 287 -13.50 -4.16 -6.29
N PHE A 288 -14.05 -3.99 -5.07
CA PHE A 288 -13.52 -3.10 -4.06
C PHE A 288 -12.04 -3.38 -3.79
N TYR A 289 -11.65 -4.63 -3.52
CA TYR A 289 -10.26 -4.99 -3.25
C TYR A 289 -9.35 -5.03 -4.48
N ARG A 290 -9.87 -5.00 -5.69
CA ARG A 290 -9.06 -4.70 -6.89
C ARG A 290 -8.67 -3.23 -7.00
N ARG A 291 -9.44 -2.33 -6.35
CA ARG A 291 -9.26 -0.87 -6.33
C ARG A 291 -8.65 -0.36 -5.03
N TRP A 292 -8.79 -1.10 -3.94
CA TRP A 292 -8.21 -0.84 -2.63
C TRP A 292 -6.87 -1.52 -2.51
N HIS A 293 -5.82 -0.75 -2.19
CA HIS A 293 -4.45 -1.28 -2.05
C HIS A 293 -4.08 -2.24 -3.19
N ALA A 294 -4.30 -1.77 -4.42
CA ALA A 294 -4.23 -2.57 -5.64
C ALA A 294 -2.86 -3.22 -5.84
N THR A 295 -1.79 -2.55 -5.39
CA THR A 295 -0.42 -3.08 -5.47
C THR A 295 -0.22 -4.29 -4.57
N LEU A 296 -0.76 -4.30 -3.34
CA LEU A 296 -0.75 -5.45 -2.45
C LEU A 296 -1.62 -6.59 -3.02
N GLY A 297 -2.84 -6.26 -3.45
CA GLY A 297 -3.76 -7.23 -4.05
C GLY A 297 -3.14 -7.94 -5.25
N SER A 298 -2.47 -7.19 -6.13
CA SER A 298 -1.75 -7.76 -7.26
C SER A 298 -0.54 -8.59 -6.84
N TRP A 299 0.17 -8.20 -5.75
CA TRP A 299 1.27 -8.98 -5.20
C TRP A 299 0.79 -10.35 -4.69
N PHE A 300 -0.28 -10.39 -3.85
CA PHE A 300 -0.87 -11.65 -3.37
C PHE A 300 -1.40 -12.52 -4.51
N ARG A 301 -2.02 -11.91 -5.52
CA ARG A 301 -2.48 -12.63 -6.72
C ARG A 301 -1.32 -13.33 -7.42
N ASP A 302 -0.22 -12.62 -7.68
CA ASP A 302 0.83 -13.10 -8.58
C ASP A 302 1.85 -14.01 -7.90
N TYR A 303 2.08 -13.83 -6.59
CA TYR A 303 3.09 -14.60 -5.86
C TYR A 303 2.50 -15.65 -4.90
N ILE A 304 1.19 -15.63 -4.65
CA ILE A 304 0.52 -16.65 -3.83
C ILE A 304 -0.62 -17.32 -4.60
N TYR A 305 -1.62 -16.57 -5.05
CA TYR A 305 -2.83 -17.14 -5.63
C TYR A 305 -2.58 -17.89 -6.95
N ILE A 306 -1.83 -17.29 -7.87
CA ILE A 306 -1.51 -17.92 -9.17
C ILE A 306 -0.61 -19.15 -8.99
N PRO A 307 0.48 -19.13 -8.20
CA PRO A 307 1.29 -20.34 -7.93
C PRO A 307 0.50 -21.50 -7.31
N MET A 308 -0.56 -21.21 -6.53
CA MET A 308 -1.47 -22.24 -5.99
C MET A 308 -2.46 -22.83 -7.01
N GLY A 309 -2.39 -22.39 -8.29
CA GLY A 309 -3.28 -22.81 -9.39
C GLY A 309 -4.29 -21.75 -9.83
N GLY A 310 -4.38 -20.62 -9.12
CA GLY A 310 -5.24 -19.48 -9.49
C GLY A 310 -6.72 -19.85 -9.66
N SER A 311 -7.36 -19.28 -10.71
CA SER A 311 -8.76 -19.53 -11.07
C SER A 311 -8.95 -20.58 -12.17
N ARG A 312 -7.85 -21.16 -12.69
CA ARG A 312 -7.92 -22.16 -13.79
C ARG A 312 -7.79 -23.57 -13.23
N THR A 313 -8.60 -23.91 -12.21
CA THR A 313 -8.55 -25.18 -11.50
C THR A 313 -9.97 -25.54 -11.00
N ALA A 314 -10.13 -26.71 -10.36
CA ALA A 314 -11.39 -27.13 -9.78
C ALA A 314 -11.94 -26.15 -8.74
N THR A 315 -13.25 -25.97 -8.65
CA THR A 315 -13.93 -25.00 -7.78
C THR A 315 -13.46 -25.06 -6.32
N TRP A 316 -13.32 -26.26 -5.75
CA TRP A 316 -12.86 -26.40 -4.37
C TRP A 316 -11.43 -25.88 -4.14
N LYS A 317 -10.55 -26.03 -5.16
CA LYS A 317 -9.19 -25.45 -5.12
C LYS A 317 -9.22 -23.93 -5.20
N ILE A 318 -10.14 -23.36 -5.98
CA ILE A 318 -10.35 -21.89 -6.04
C ILE A 318 -10.80 -21.36 -4.67
N ILE A 319 -11.77 -22.05 -4.04
CA ILE A 319 -12.25 -21.71 -2.69
C ILE A 319 -11.10 -21.76 -1.68
N ARG A 320 -10.36 -22.88 -1.65
CA ARG A 320 -9.17 -23.03 -0.80
C ARG A 320 -8.16 -21.89 -1.03
N ASN A 321 -7.82 -21.59 -2.29
CA ASN A 321 -6.84 -20.57 -2.64
C ASN A 321 -7.28 -19.18 -2.15
N LEU A 322 -8.57 -18.84 -2.29
CA LEU A 322 -9.14 -17.59 -1.78
C LEU A 322 -9.06 -17.53 -0.25
N LEU A 323 -9.47 -18.59 0.45
CA LEU A 323 -9.41 -18.63 1.92
C LEU A 323 -7.97 -18.51 2.43
N VAL A 324 -7.00 -19.19 1.80
CA VAL A 324 -5.58 -19.09 2.17
C VAL A 324 -5.06 -17.67 1.98
N VAL A 325 -5.34 -17.04 0.83
CA VAL A 325 -4.90 -15.65 0.56
C VAL A 325 -5.49 -14.71 1.58
N TRP A 326 -6.78 -14.79 1.89
CA TRP A 326 -7.43 -13.89 2.83
C TRP A 326 -7.03 -14.15 4.30
N ALA A 327 -6.79 -15.42 4.68
CA ALA A 327 -6.22 -15.74 5.98
C ALA A 327 -4.81 -15.16 6.15
N ILE A 328 -3.94 -15.30 5.13
CA ILE A 328 -2.60 -14.69 5.14
C ILE A 328 -2.71 -13.17 5.17
N THR A 329 -3.65 -12.57 4.43
CA THR A 329 -3.88 -11.12 4.44
C THR A 329 -4.27 -10.64 5.84
N GLY A 330 -5.18 -11.34 6.53
CA GLY A 330 -5.55 -11.03 7.90
C GLY A 330 -4.36 -11.12 8.87
N LEU A 331 -3.65 -12.23 8.88
CA LEU A 331 -2.45 -12.44 9.71
C LEU A 331 -1.31 -11.44 9.40
N TRP A 332 -1.23 -10.98 8.16
CA TRP A 332 -0.26 -9.96 7.78
C TRP A 332 -0.61 -8.59 8.37
N HIS A 333 -1.88 -8.22 8.44
CA HIS A 333 -2.30 -6.96 9.06
C HIS A 333 -2.01 -6.93 10.55
N GLY A 334 -2.30 -8.03 11.28
CA GLY A 334 -2.02 -8.10 12.70
C GLY A 334 -2.11 -9.53 13.24
N GLY A 335 -1.58 -9.74 14.45
CA GLY A 335 -1.57 -11.06 15.08
C GLY A 335 -2.75 -11.33 16.00
N THR A 336 -3.66 -10.39 16.19
CA THR A 336 -4.85 -10.57 17.02
C THR A 336 -5.98 -11.25 16.24
N LEU A 337 -6.88 -11.90 16.95
CA LEU A 337 -7.93 -12.74 16.37
C LEU A 337 -8.88 -11.96 15.43
N ASN A 338 -9.15 -10.70 15.75
CA ASN A 338 -10.00 -9.84 14.91
C ASN A 338 -9.49 -9.70 13.48
N PHE A 339 -8.16 -9.61 13.24
CA PHE A 339 -7.59 -9.54 11.89
C PHE A 339 -7.77 -10.83 11.12
N LEU A 340 -7.63 -11.99 11.78
CA LEU A 340 -7.90 -13.27 11.15
C LEU A 340 -9.38 -13.42 10.80
N ILE A 341 -10.28 -13.05 11.72
CA ILE A 341 -11.74 -13.03 11.49
C ILE A 341 -12.06 -12.11 10.32
N TRP A 342 -11.52 -10.89 10.31
CA TRP A 342 -11.70 -9.94 9.22
C TRP A 342 -11.30 -10.52 7.85
N GLY A 343 -10.13 -11.14 7.78
CA GLY A 343 -9.65 -11.76 6.54
C GLY A 343 -10.56 -12.91 6.09
N LEU A 344 -10.92 -13.82 7.00
CA LEU A 344 -11.78 -14.98 6.66
C LEU A 344 -13.20 -14.57 6.27
N VAL A 345 -13.80 -13.58 6.95
CA VAL A 345 -15.11 -13.01 6.58
C VAL A 345 -15.08 -12.43 5.18
N LEU A 346 -14.05 -11.64 4.84
CA LEU A 346 -13.90 -11.11 3.47
C LEU A 346 -13.69 -12.21 2.44
N GLY A 347 -12.86 -13.20 2.74
CA GLY A 347 -12.68 -14.38 1.88
C GLY A 347 -14.00 -15.09 1.61
N LEU A 348 -14.82 -15.30 2.63
CA LEU A 348 -16.15 -15.91 2.52
C LEU A 348 -17.11 -15.05 1.67
N ILE A 349 -17.17 -13.74 1.93
CA ILE A 349 -18.04 -12.84 1.14
C ILE A 349 -17.66 -12.90 -0.34
N ILE A 350 -16.37 -12.84 -0.68
CA ILE A 350 -15.89 -12.89 -2.06
C ILE A 350 -16.21 -14.25 -2.72
N ILE A 351 -16.14 -15.35 -1.97
CA ILE A 351 -16.56 -16.68 -2.45
C ILE A 351 -18.05 -16.69 -2.75
N LEU A 352 -18.88 -16.18 -1.85
CA LEU A 352 -20.34 -16.08 -2.05
C LEU A 352 -20.68 -15.16 -3.25
N GLU A 353 -20.04 -14.02 -3.39
CA GLU A 353 -20.19 -13.15 -4.57
C GLU A 353 -19.85 -13.88 -5.87
N LYS A 354 -18.76 -14.64 -5.86
CA LYS A 354 -18.26 -15.32 -7.06
C LYS A 354 -19.13 -16.49 -7.49
N PHE A 355 -19.64 -17.28 -6.55
CA PHE A 355 -20.31 -18.56 -6.85
C PHE A 355 -21.82 -18.54 -6.62
N VAL A 356 -22.33 -17.67 -5.74
CA VAL A 356 -23.75 -17.62 -5.38
C VAL A 356 -24.43 -16.36 -5.95
N PHE A 357 -23.91 -15.16 -5.63
CA PHE A 357 -24.60 -13.91 -5.93
C PHE A 357 -24.25 -13.28 -7.29
N LYS A 358 -23.35 -13.88 -8.06
CA LYS A 358 -22.83 -13.33 -9.32
C LYS A 358 -23.91 -12.86 -10.29
N THR A 359 -24.98 -13.62 -10.46
CA THR A 359 -26.06 -13.32 -11.40
C THR A 359 -26.95 -12.19 -10.89
N GLY A 360 -27.31 -12.22 -9.59
CA GLY A 360 -28.12 -11.17 -8.96
C GLY A 360 -27.44 -9.80 -8.98
N MET A 361 -26.18 -9.74 -8.63
CA MET A 361 -25.41 -8.47 -8.60
C MET A 361 -25.23 -7.85 -9.99
N LYS A 362 -25.13 -8.68 -11.05
CA LYS A 362 -25.12 -8.18 -12.42
C LYS A 362 -26.44 -7.58 -12.85
N LYS A 363 -27.57 -8.19 -12.43
CA LYS A 363 -28.93 -7.78 -12.78
C LYS A 363 -29.32 -6.47 -12.07
N PHE A 364 -28.82 -6.23 -10.86
CA PHE A 364 -29.15 -5.07 -10.02
C PHE A 364 -27.89 -4.31 -9.60
N PRO A 365 -27.29 -3.44 -10.45
CA PRO A 365 -26.03 -2.73 -10.14
C PRO A 365 -26.11 -1.85 -8.89
N LEU A 366 -27.25 -1.21 -8.62
CA LEU A 366 -27.46 -0.37 -7.44
C LEU A 366 -27.32 -1.20 -6.16
N TRP A 367 -27.83 -2.42 -6.14
CA TRP A 367 -27.66 -3.35 -5.02
C TRP A 367 -26.18 -3.64 -4.74
N GLY A 368 -25.36 -3.77 -5.80
CA GLY A 368 -23.92 -3.96 -5.65
C GLY A 368 -23.22 -2.79 -4.96
N HIS A 369 -23.59 -1.55 -5.28
CA HIS A 369 -23.05 -0.37 -4.58
C HIS A 369 -23.49 -0.33 -3.11
N LEU A 370 -24.77 -0.55 -2.82
CA LEU A 370 -25.28 -0.62 -1.44
C LEU A 370 -24.58 -1.71 -0.64
N HIS A 371 -24.36 -2.88 -1.23
CA HIS A 371 -23.62 -3.98 -0.61
C HIS A 371 -22.21 -3.55 -0.19
N VAL A 372 -21.47 -2.83 -1.04
CA VAL A 372 -20.14 -2.30 -0.71
C VAL A 372 -20.22 -1.26 0.41
N TRP A 373 -21.14 -0.28 0.31
CA TRP A 373 -21.26 0.79 1.28
C TRP A 373 -21.76 0.35 2.67
N ILE A 374 -22.39 -0.82 2.77
CA ILE A 374 -22.82 -1.41 4.04
C ILE A 374 -21.75 -2.36 4.58
N LEU A 375 -21.31 -3.34 3.78
CA LEU A 375 -20.42 -4.40 4.29
C LEU A 375 -19.00 -3.90 4.57
N ILE A 376 -18.47 -3.01 3.75
CA ILE A 376 -17.10 -2.52 3.97
C ILE A 376 -16.96 -1.79 5.32
N PRO A 377 -17.81 -0.83 5.69
CA PRO A 377 -17.77 -0.24 7.03
C PRO A 377 -17.89 -1.26 8.15
N LEU A 378 -18.77 -2.26 8.03
CA LEU A 378 -18.90 -3.32 9.03
C LEU A 378 -17.62 -4.15 9.15
N THR A 379 -16.95 -4.47 8.03
CA THR A 379 -15.68 -5.21 8.09
C THR A 379 -14.56 -4.34 8.67
N TRP A 380 -14.57 -3.01 8.45
CA TRP A 380 -13.62 -2.11 9.08
C TRP A 380 -13.83 -1.97 10.61
N VAL A 381 -15.04 -2.11 11.09
CA VAL A 381 -15.30 -2.21 12.54
C VAL A 381 -14.63 -3.46 13.13
N VAL A 382 -14.75 -4.62 12.45
CA VAL A 382 -14.02 -5.84 12.88
C VAL A 382 -12.51 -5.62 12.91
N PHE A 383 -12.00 -4.88 11.94
CA PHE A 383 -10.57 -4.54 11.85
C PHE A 383 -10.14 -3.60 13.00
N ALA A 384 -10.98 -2.62 13.35
CA ALA A 384 -10.68 -1.54 14.30
C ALA A 384 -10.69 -1.97 15.76
N VAL A 385 -11.56 -2.93 16.11
CA VAL A 385 -11.83 -3.31 17.49
C VAL A 385 -11.20 -4.67 17.81
N PRO A 386 -10.05 -4.71 18.53
CA PRO A 386 -9.32 -5.96 18.79
C PRO A 386 -9.97 -6.82 19.85
N ASP A 387 -10.67 -6.24 20.84
CA ASP A 387 -11.40 -6.99 21.87
C ASP A 387 -12.74 -7.48 21.33
N LEU A 388 -12.96 -8.81 21.41
CA LEU A 388 -14.17 -9.43 20.86
C LEU A 388 -15.45 -9.06 21.65
N LYS A 389 -15.35 -8.73 22.94
CA LYS A 389 -16.52 -8.32 23.74
C LYS A 389 -16.95 -6.91 23.33
N GLU A 390 -15.98 -6.00 23.20
CA GLU A 390 -16.22 -4.64 22.69
C GLU A 390 -16.75 -4.67 21.25
N LEU A 391 -16.21 -5.55 20.40
CA LEU A 391 -16.68 -5.74 19.04
C LEU A 391 -18.16 -6.18 19.00
N LEU A 392 -18.54 -7.18 19.81
CA LEU A 392 -19.93 -7.63 19.91
C LEU A 392 -20.84 -6.53 20.46
N MET A 393 -20.35 -5.73 21.43
CA MET A 393 -21.07 -4.57 21.95
C MET A 393 -21.32 -3.54 20.86
N TYR A 394 -20.31 -3.22 20.08
CA TYR A 394 -20.45 -2.28 18.95
C TYR A 394 -21.47 -2.76 17.92
N PHE A 395 -21.43 -4.04 17.55
CA PHE A 395 -22.42 -4.63 16.63
C PHE A 395 -23.84 -4.61 17.22
N ALA A 396 -24.00 -4.82 18.52
CA ALA A 396 -25.30 -4.68 19.19
C ALA A 396 -25.84 -3.25 19.11
N ARG A 397 -24.97 -2.23 19.09
CA ARG A 397 -25.37 -0.83 18.88
C ARG A 397 -25.70 -0.51 17.43
N LEU A 398 -24.99 -1.08 16.48
CA LEU A 398 -25.33 -0.95 15.05
C LEU A 398 -26.70 -1.54 14.72
N PHE A 399 -27.09 -2.62 15.41
CA PHE A 399 -28.33 -3.38 15.17
C PHE A 399 -29.15 -3.53 16.45
N PRO A 400 -29.94 -2.51 16.85
CA PRO A 400 -30.59 -2.44 18.16
C PRO A 400 -31.63 -3.53 18.41
N PHE A 401 -32.09 -4.23 17.37
CA PHE A 401 -33.01 -5.36 17.53
C PHE A 401 -32.37 -6.61 18.15
N PHE A 402 -31.04 -6.67 18.23
CA PHE A 402 -30.30 -7.72 18.96
C PHE A 402 -29.98 -7.35 20.41
N HIS A 403 -30.21 -6.08 20.82
CA HIS A 403 -29.86 -5.61 22.13
C HIS A 403 -30.92 -4.69 22.70
N LYS A 404 -31.30 -4.92 23.99
CA LYS A 404 -32.30 -4.12 24.72
C LYS A 404 -31.74 -2.92 25.48
N GLY A 405 -30.42 -2.67 25.39
CA GLY A 405 -29.79 -1.54 26.10
C GLY A 405 -30.18 -0.21 25.47
N GLN A 406 -30.56 0.75 26.31
CA GLN A 406 -30.81 2.13 25.86
C GLN A 406 -29.50 2.90 25.85
N SER A 407 -29.29 3.78 24.83
CA SER A 407 -28.23 4.79 24.87
C SER A 407 -28.49 5.78 26.01
N MET A 408 -27.43 6.37 26.57
CA MET A 408 -27.56 7.41 27.60
C MET A 408 -28.27 8.65 27.05
N ASP A 409 -28.00 8.99 25.79
CA ASP A 409 -28.65 10.07 25.03
C ASP A 409 -29.02 9.61 23.63
N PRO A 410 -30.30 9.47 23.28
CA PRO A 410 -30.71 9.06 21.92
C PRO A 410 -30.39 10.08 20.81
N MET A 411 -30.09 11.34 21.18
CA MET A 411 -29.80 12.42 20.24
C MET A 411 -28.32 12.84 20.22
N ASP A 412 -27.44 12.04 20.82
CA ASP A 412 -25.98 12.27 20.87
C ASP A 412 -25.37 12.50 19.47
N TRP A 413 -25.86 11.80 18.44
CA TRP A 413 -25.43 11.91 17.06
C TRP A 413 -25.63 13.32 16.45
N ALA A 414 -26.60 14.09 16.91
CA ALA A 414 -26.97 15.36 16.29
C ALA A 414 -25.87 16.43 16.44
N ILE A 415 -25.20 16.46 17.59
CA ILE A 415 -24.06 17.36 17.84
C ILE A 415 -22.90 16.99 16.91
N TYR A 416 -22.57 15.70 16.83
CA TYR A 416 -21.50 15.21 15.98
C TYR A 416 -21.81 15.39 14.49
N LEU A 417 -23.06 15.19 14.06
CA LEU A 417 -23.44 15.42 12.68
C LEU A 417 -23.22 16.89 12.29
N LYS A 418 -23.63 17.85 13.13
CA LYS A 418 -23.41 19.26 12.87
C LYS A 418 -21.92 19.61 12.71
N GLN A 419 -21.08 19.03 13.55
CA GLN A 419 -19.64 19.26 13.55
C GLN A 419 -18.93 18.62 12.35
N TYR A 420 -19.27 17.35 12.05
CA TYR A 420 -18.53 16.55 11.07
C TYR A 420 -19.17 16.47 9.69
N ALA A 421 -20.40 17.00 9.48
CA ALA A 421 -21.09 16.98 8.18
C ALA A 421 -20.24 17.51 7.00
N PRO A 422 -19.47 18.61 7.10
CA PRO A 422 -18.64 19.09 6.00
C PRO A 422 -17.56 18.06 5.59
N PHE A 423 -16.97 17.38 6.58
CA PHE A 423 -15.94 16.37 6.33
C PHE A 423 -16.53 15.10 5.70
N PHE A 424 -17.70 14.65 6.16
CA PHE A 424 -18.43 13.55 5.54
C PHE A 424 -18.83 13.86 4.10
N ALA A 425 -19.35 15.07 3.85
CA ALA A 425 -19.71 15.52 2.50
C ALA A 425 -18.49 15.53 1.56
N ALA A 426 -17.35 16.07 2.02
CA ALA A 426 -16.10 16.06 1.26
C ALA A 426 -15.60 14.62 1.00
N ALA A 427 -15.65 13.77 2.01
CA ALA A 427 -15.25 12.36 1.89
C ALA A 427 -16.10 11.62 0.86
N ILE A 428 -17.43 11.77 0.91
CA ILE A 428 -18.35 11.16 -0.06
C ILE A 428 -18.09 11.69 -1.47
N ALA A 429 -17.92 13.00 -1.63
CA ALA A 429 -17.63 13.62 -2.92
C ALA A 429 -16.34 13.07 -3.54
N LEU A 430 -15.27 12.90 -2.75
CA LEU A 430 -14.01 12.35 -3.21
C LEU A 430 -14.06 10.83 -3.48
N CYS A 431 -15.06 10.10 -2.98
CA CYS A 431 -15.32 8.72 -3.38
C CYS A 431 -15.90 8.60 -4.80
N ILE A 432 -16.44 9.70 -5.37
CA ILE A 432 -17.04 9.74 -6.70
C ILE A 432 -15.94 9.92 -7.77
N PRO A 433 -15.74 8.98 -8.71
CA PRO A 433 -14.68 9.05 -9.72
C PRO A 433 -14.73 10.34 -10.58
N ALA A 434 -15.93 10.83 -10.88
CA ALA A 434 -16.11 12.03 -11.69
C ALA A 434 -15.46 13.28 -11.08
N VAL A 435 -15.45 13.41 -9.73
CA VAL A 435 -14.83 14.55 -9.02
C VAL A 435 -13.31 14.55 -9.25
N SER A 436 -12.65 13.42 -9.04
CA SER A 436 -11.21 13.31 -9.27
C SER A 436 -10.83 13.47 -10.74
N GLN A 437 -11.66 12.94 -11.66
CA GLN A 437 -11.45 13.11 -13.10
C GLN A 437 -11.58 14.59 -13.50
N TRP A 438 -12.59 15.30 -12.96
CA TRP A 438 -12.77 16.72 -13.21
C TRP A 438 -11.57 17.54 -12.69
N LEU A 439 -11.11 17.29 -11.46
CA LEU A 439 -9.92 17.95 -10.90
C LEU A 439 -8.68 17.72 -11.75
N ARG A 440 -8.44 16.49 -12.20
CA ARG A 440 -7.31 16.15 -13.09
C ARG A 440 -7.42 16.84 -14.46
N ALA A 441 -8.62 16.92 -15.03
CA ALA A 441 -8.84 17.59 -16.31
C ALA A 441 -8.59 19.11 -16.23
N HIS A 442 -8.93 19.73 -15.08
CA HIS A 442 -8.79 21.17 -14.87
C HIS A 442 -7.54 21.55 -14.05
N ARG A 443 -6.56 20.66 -13.88
CA ARG A 443 -5.38 20.87 -13.05
C ARG A 443 -4.56 22.13 -13.38
N LYS A 444 -4.59 22.59 -14.64
CA LYS A 444 -3.93 23.83 -15.10
C LYS A 444 -4.80 25.08 -14.97
N ASN A 445 -6.05 24.93 -14.54
CA ASN A 445 -6.92 26.10 -14.29
C ASN A 445 -6.37 26.88 -13.09
N PRO A 446 -6.21 28.21 -13.20
CA PRO A 446 -5.69 29.04 -12.12
C PRO A 446 -6.42 28.86 -10.79
N ALA A 447 -7.75 28.69 -10.79
CA ALA A 447 -8.52 28.46 -9.57
C ALA A 447 -8.16 27.14 -8.89
N VAL A 448 -7.92 26.06 -9.66
CA VAL A 448 -7.49 24.75 -9.12
C VAL A 448 -6.07 24.86 -8.57
N VAL A 449 -5.17 25.55 -9.27
CA VAL A 449 -3.78 25.77 -8.81
C VAL A 449 -3.76 26.57 -7.52
N ILE A 450 -4.48 27.70 -7.46
CA ILE A 450 -4.58 28.54 -6.25
C ILE A 450 -5.21 27.74 -5.11
N GLY A 451 -6.30 27.00 -5.37
CA GLY A 451 -6.93 26.12 -4.37
C GLY A 451 -5.95 25.07 -3.83
N SER A 452 -5.14 24.46 -4.69
CA SER A 452 -4.11 23.49 -4.28
C SER A 452 -3.02 24.11 -3.40
N LEU A 453 -2.58 25.34 -3.73
CA LEU A 453 -1.62 26.10 -2.90
C LEU A 453 -2.20 26.45 -1.54
N ILE A 454 -3.46 26.89 -1.48
CA ILE A 454 -4.17 27.15 -0.22
C ILE A 454 -4.25 25.86 0.62
N LEU A 455 -4.69 24.76 0.03
CA LEU A 455 -4.76 23.46 0.72
C LEU A 455 -3.39 23.00 1.21
N PHE A 456 -2.33 23.21 0.45
CA PHE A 456 -0.97 22.91 0.86
C PHE A 456 -0.58 23.67 2.14
N TRP A 457 -0.74 25.00 2.15
CA TRP A 457 -0.35 25.82 3.31
C TRP A 457 -1.22 25.58 4.54
N ILE A 458 -2.52 25.33 4.35
CA ILE A 458 -3.41 24.93 5.44
C ILE A 458 -2.97 23.57 6.00
N SER A 459 -2.59 22.62 5.13
CA SER A 459 -2.09 21.31 5.57
C SER A 459 -0.78 21.43 6.35
N ILE A 460 0.15 22.30 5.89
CA ILE A 460 1.38 22.60 6.64
C ILE A 460 1.06 23.19 8.01
N TYR A 461 0.16 24.18 8.07
CA TYR A 461 -0.25 24.77 9.34
C TYR A 461 -0.76 23.73 10.33
N PHE A 462 -1.67 22.86 9.89
CA PHE A 462 -2.20 21.82 10.75
C PHE A 462 -1.19 20.69 11.07
N SER A 463 -0.27 20.39 10.18
CA SER A 463 0.83 19.43 10.47
C SER A 463 1.77 19.93 11.56
N VAL A 464 1.91 21.26 11.71
CA VAL A 464 2.76 21.89 12.74
C VAL A 464 2.01 22.06 14.07
N THR A 465 0.75 22.51 14.01
CA THR A 465 -0.03 22.89 15.21
C THR A 465 -0.78 21.73 15.85
N SER A 466 -1.17 20.72 15.07
CA SER A 466 -1.77 19.52 15.61
C SER A 466 -0.64 18.59 16.06
N GLN A 467 -0.77 17.94 17.22
CA GLN A 467 0.06 16.76 17.51
C GLN A 467 -0.30 15.72 16.44
N GLY A 468 0.54 15.66 15.40
CA GLY A 468 0.26 14.89 14.19
C GLY A 468 -0.04 13.43 14.55
N ASN A 469 -1.21 12.96 14.16
CA ASN A 469 -1.50 11.54 14.19
C ASN A 469 -0.50 10.84 13.26
N THR A 470 0.25 9.90 13.82
CA THR A 470 1.02 8.94 13.01
C THR A 470 0.06 8.27 12.03
N PHE A 471 0.54 7.93 10.84
CA PHE A 471 -0.28 7.15 9.91
C PHE A 471 -0.83 5.92 10.63
N MET A 472 -2.12 5.65 10.44
CA MET A 472 -2.82 4.57 11.16
C MET A 472 -2.15 3.21 10.96
N TYR A 473 -1.58 2.98 9.80
CA TYR A 473 -0.89 1.72 9.46
C TYR A 473 0.39 1.45 10.26
N PHE A 474 1.01 2.46 10.87
CA PHE A 474 2.13 2.24 11.82
C PHE A 474 1.66 1.66 13.15
N SER A 475 0.36 1.61 13.38
CA SER A 475 -0.24 1.11 14.62
C SER A 475 -0.60 -0.39 14.58
N PHE A 476 -0.44 -1.05 13.40
CA PHE A 476 -0.81 -2.46 13.19
C PHE A 476 0.36 -3.41 12.98
#